data_20f340c40a7985010eb53338e3f9a084
#
_entry.id   20f340c40a7985010eb53338e3f9a084
#
_cell.length_a   1.000
_cell.length_b   1.000
_cell.length_c   1.000
_cell.angle_alpha   90.00
_cell.angle_beta   90.00
_cell.angle_gamma   90.00
#
_symmetry.space_group_name_H-M   'P 1'
#
loop_
_entity.id
_entity.type
_entity.pdbx_description
1 polymer ?
#
loop_
_entity_poly.entity_id
_entity_poly.type
_entity_poly.pdbx_seq_one_letter_code
_entity_poly.pdbx_strand_id
1 'polypeptide(L)'
;MQTLIIGDVHGCARELSDLLNKAHFSPSRDRLLLTGDAFSRGPDPLGVWHLINAHGAEMVLGNHDARLREQLDDISDTGSPSRTKPDQRFTLHALESIHSTLRTWLYRVPLYIEEDRFLLVHAGINPEHGLANTRFEEFITIRTWPPVKGSIDGPRWHDVYEPVHPLLIFGHDAPGGLVTKRRDGKPYLLGLDTGCVYGRALTGYLLEEERLISTASR
;
A
#
# COMPACT_ATOMS: atom_id res chain seq x y z
N MET A 1 -21.87 -2.40 7.23
CA MET A 1 -20.81 -1.85 6.37
C MET A 1 -19.51 -1.97 7.15
N GLN A 2 -18.51 -2.58 6.57
CA GLN A 2 -17.20 -2.81 7.16
C GLN A 2 -16.14 -2.21 6.26
N THR A 3 -15.11 -1.59 6.82
CA THR A 3 -13.95 -1.09 6.07
C THR A 3 -12.77 -2.02 6.33
N LEU A 4 -12.28 -2.67 5.27
CA LEU A 4 -11.11 -3.52 5.31
C LEU A 4 -9.93 -2.77 4.67
N ILE A 5 -8.87 -2.56 5.42
CA ILE A 5 -7.64 -1.89 4.98
C ILE A 5 -6.53 -2.93 4.92
N ILE A 6 -5.90 -3.12 3.75
CA ILE A 6 -4.90 -4.16 3.51
C ILE A 6 -3.54 -3.54 3.20
N GLY A 7 -2.49 -4.13 3.76
CA GLY A 7 -1.09 -3.77 3.49
C GLY A 7 -0.66 -4.11 2.06
N ASP A 8 0.63 -3.93 1.78
CA ASP A 8 1.23 -4.06 0.46
C ASP A 8 1.00 -5.45 -0.14
N VAL A 9 0.34 -5.49 -1.30
CA VAL A 9 -0.09 -6.74 -1.96
C VAL A 9 1.00 -7.30 -2.88
N HIS A 10 1.67 -6.43 -3.62
CA HIS A 10 2.79 -6.81 -4.49
C HIS A 10 2.50 -8.02 -5.40
N GLY A 11 1.40 -8.02 -6.16
CA GLY A 11 1.08 -9.11 -7.08
C GLY A 11 0.68 -10.44 -6.42
N CYS A 12 0.45 -10.47 -5.12
CA CYS A 12 0.00 -11.66 -4.37
C CYS A 12 -1.54 -11.79 -4.44
N ALA A 13 -2.07 -12.04 -5.64
CA ALA A 13 -3.52 -12.08 -5.89
C ALA A 13 -4.23 -13.19 -5.11
N ARG A 14 -3.59 -14.34 -4.94
CA ARG A 14 -4.17 -15.46 -4.18
C ARG A 14 -4.36 -15.11 -2.71
N GLU A 15 -3.33 -14.53 -2.11
CA GLU A 15 -3.34 -14.09 -0.71
C GLU A 15 -4.37 -12.98 -0.50
N LEU A 16 -4.51 -12.05 -1.46
CA LEU A 16 -5.55 -11.03 -1.44
C LEU A 16 -6.94 -11.67 -1.46
N SER A 17 -7.20 -12.62 -2.37
CA SER A 17 -8.46 -13.35 -2.44
C SER A 17 -8.75 -14.13 -1.15
N ASP A 18 -7.75 -14.84 -0.61
CA ASP A 18 -7.89 -15.60 0.64
C ASP A 18 -8.19 -14.67 1.82
N LEU A 19 -7.58 -13.49 1.89
CA LEU A 19 -7.82 -12.50 2.95
C LEU A 19 -9.23 -11.91 2.86
N LEU A 20 -9.70 -11.60 1.64
CA LEU A 20 -11.07 -11.14 1.39
C LEU A 20 -12.11 -12.19 1.82
N ASN A 21 -11.87 -13.46 1.48
CA ASN A 21 -12.72 -14.57 1.91
C ASN A 21 -12.73 -14.71 3.44
N LYS A 22 -11.56 -14.64 4.08
CA LYS A 22 -11.41 -14.72 5.55
C LYS A 22 -12.10 -13.57 6.27
N ALA A 23 -12.13 -12.38 5.65
CA ALA A 23 -12.85 -11.21 6.13
C ALA A 23 -14.37 -11.31 5.92
N HIS A 24 -14.86 -12.30 5.18
CA HIS A 24 -16.23 -12.36 4.68
C HIS A 24 -16.64 -11.07 3.95
N PHE A 25 -15.70 -10.50 3.19
CA PHE A 25 -15.86 -9.23 2.49
C PHE A 25 -16.95 -9.34 1.41
N SER A 26 -17.83 -8.33 1.35
CA SER A 26 -18.87 -8.22 0.34
C SER A 26 -18.81 -6.85 -0.36
N PRO A 27 -18.50 -6.79 -1.67
CA PRO A 27 -18.31 -5.53 -2.38
C PRO A 27 -19.58 -4.66 -2.45
N SER A 28 -20.76 -5.27 -2.27
CA SER A 28 -22.03 -4.53 -2.24
C SER A 28 -22.31 -3.82 -0.91
N ARG A 29 -21.56 -4.13 0.14
CA ARG A 29 -21.79 -3.65 1.50
C ARG A 29 -20.57 -3.02 2.13
N ASP A 30 -19.40 -3.56 1.82
CA ASP A 30 -18.15 -3.28 2.53
C ASP A 30 -17.20 -2.46 1.64
N ARG A 31 -16.29 -1.74 2.25
CA ARG A 31 -15.28 -0.91 1.57
C ARG A 31 -13.90 -1.55 1.69
N LEU A 32 -13.17 -1.58 0.58
CA LEU A 32 -11.81 -2.11 0.50
C LEU A 32 -10.81 -0.98 0.23
N LEU A 33 -9.79 -0.86 1.09
CA LEU A 33 -8.70 0.08 0.94
C LEU A 33 -7.35 -0.65 0.93
N LEU A 34 -6.42 -0.20 0.09
CA LEU A 34 -5.06 -0.74 0.00
C LEU A 34 -4.03 0.34 0.35
N THR A 35 -2.97 -0.04 1.04
CA THR A 35 -1.86 0.87 1.40
C THR A 35 -0.96 1.25 0.22
N GLY A 36 -1.22 0.76 -0.98
CA GLY A 36 -0.36 0.93 -2.15
C GLY A 36 0.49 -0.30 -2.43
N ASP A 37 1.42 -0.15 -3.38
CA ASP A 37 2.32 -1.21 -3.85
C ASP A 37 1.59 -2.49 -4.25
N ALA A 38 0.57 -2.32 -5.13
CA ALA A 38 -0.34 -3.40 -5.47
C ALA A 38 0.25 -4.42 -6.46
N PHE A 39 1.05 -4.00 -7.46
CA PHE A 39 1.27 -4.80 -8.67
C PHE A 39 2.64 -5.45 -8.79
N SER A 40 3.70 -4.83 -8.30
CA SER A 40 5.09 -5.23 -8.59
C SER A 40 5.57 -6.44 -7.79
N ARG A 41 6.67 -7.07 -8.24
CA ARG A 41 7.43 -8.15 -7.57
C ARG A 41 6.76 -9.53 -7.54
N GLY A 42 5.49 -9.62 -7.21
CA GLY A 42 4.80 -10.91 -7.01
C GLY A 42 4.29 -11.55 -8.30
N PRO A 43 3.72 -12.75 -8.19
CA PRO A 43 3.51 -13.63 -9.34
C PRO A 43 2.32 -13.27 -10.23
N ASP A 44 1.33 -12.52 -9.73
CA ASP A 44 0.08 -12.30 -10.44
C ASP A 44 -0.45 -10.85 -10.32
N PRO A 45 0.24 -9.86 -10.95
CA PRO A 45 -0.21 -8.48 -10.94
C PRO A 45 -1.56 -8.27 -11.66
N LEU A 46 -1.85 -9.06 -12.70
CA LEU A 46 -3.12 -8.96 -13.42
C LEU A 46 -4.29 -9.47 -12.58
N GLY A 47 -4.09 -10.56 -11.83
CA GLY A 47 -5.07 -11.03 -10.86
C GLY A 47 -5.38 -10.01 -9.77
N VAL A 48 -4.37 -9.28 -9.27
CA VAL A 48 -4.59 -8.17 -8.33
C VAL A 48 -5.43 -7.07 -8.98
N TRP A 49 -5.14 -6.68 -10.23
CA TRP A 49 -5.96 -5.72 -10.96
C TRP A 49 -7.43 -6.16 -11.07
N HIS A 50 -7.67 -7.43 -11.39
CA HIS A 50 -9.03 -7.96 -11.46
C HIS A 50 -9.74 -7.90 -10.12
N LEU A 51 -9.06 -8.23 -9.02
CA LEU A 51 -9.63 -8.14 -7.66
C LEU A 51 -9.93 -6.69 -7.26
N ILE A 52 -9.03 -5.74 -7.55
CA ILE A 52 -9.26 -4.31 -7.30
C ILE A 52 -10.56 -3.85 -7.99
N ASN A 53 -10.73 -4.17 -9.27
CA ASN A 53 -11.92 -3.77 -10.02
C ASN A 53 -13.18 -4.50 -9.55
N ALA A 54 -13.12 -5.82 -9.32
CA ALA A 54 -14.27 -6.62 -8.90
C ALA A 54 -14.81 -6.20 -7.53
N HIS A 55 -13.93 -5.72 -6.66
CA HIS A 55 -14.28 -5.32 -5.30
C HIS A 55 -14.37 -3.80 -5.09
N GLY A 56 -14.17 -3.00 -6.14
CA GLY A 56 -14.21 -1.55 -6.07
C GLY A 56 -13.19 -0.97 -5.09
N ALA A 57 -11.99 -1.57 -5.04
CA ALA A 57 -10.96 -1.16 -4.09
C ALA A 57 -10.46 0.26 -4.39
N GLU A 58 -10.32 1.06 -3.35
CA GLU A 58 -9.59 2.31 -3.36
C GLU A 58 -8.15 2.06 -2.85
N MET A 59 -7.22 2.92 -3.23
CA MET A 59 -5.81 2.75 -2.88
C MET A 59 -5.12 4.10 -2.73
N VAL A 60 -4.08 4.17 -1.89
CA VAL A 60 -3.11 5.26 -1.92
C VAL A 60 -1.90 4.87 -2.77
N LEU A 61 -1.20 5.85 -3.34
CA LEU A 61 -0.10 5.62 -4.27
C LEU A 61 1.15 5.14 -3.53
N GLY A 62 1.61 3.93 -3.84
CA GLY A 62 2.88 3.40 -3.37
C GLY A 62 4.07 3.79 -4.27
N ASN A 63 5.29 3.60 -3.77
CA ASN A 63 6.49 3.94 -4.54
C ASN A 63 6.69 3.02 -5.76
N HIS A 64 6.28 1.76 -5.66
CA HIS A 64 6.30 0.85 -6.81
C HIS A 64 5.22 1.19 -7.83
N ASP A 65 4.05 1.64 -7.39
CA ASP A 65 2.97 2.09 -8.28
C ASP A 65 3.34 3.40 -8.98
N ALA A 66 3.98 4.34 -8.28
CA ALA A 66 4.54 5.57 -8.86
C ALA A 66 5.59 5.24 -9.93
N ARG A 67 6.48 4.28 -9.65
CA ARG A 67 7.46 3.82 -10.64
C ARG A 67 6.82 3.11 -11.83
N LEU A 68 5.80 2.28 -11.60
CA LEU A 68 5.04 1.64 -12.68
C LEU A 68 4.36 2.70 -13.57
N ARG A 69 3.77 3.73 -12.98
CA ARG A 69 3.17 4.86 -13.71
C ARG A 69 4.17 5.54 -14.64
N GLU A 70 5.38 5.87 -14.14
CA GLU A 70 6.46 6.45 -14.95
C GLU A 70 6.84 5.54 -16.14
N GLN A 71 6.93 4.22 -15.90
CA GLN A 71 7.25 3.25 -16.95
C GLN A 71 6.13 3.14 -17.99
N LEU A 72 4.87 3.26 -17.59
CA LEU A 72 3.73 3.30 -18.50
C LEU A 72 3.69 4.61 -19.30
N ASP A 73 4.15 5.73 -18.74
CA ASP A 73 4.36 6.99 -19.47
C ASP A 73 5.42 6.81 -20.54
N ASP A 74 6.59 6.27 -20.17
CA ASP A 74 7.68 5.98 -21.14
C ASP A 74 7.19 5.10 -22.30
N ILE A 75 6.43 4.02 -22.01
CA ILE A 75 5.86 3.14 -23.05
C ILE A 75 4.89 3.91 -23.95
N SER A 76 4.04 4.76 -23.38
CA SER A 76 3.10 5.58 -24.15
C SER A 76 3.81 6.55 -25.07
N ASP A 77 4.91 7.15 -24.62
CA ASP A 77 5.59 8.23 -25.34
C ASP A 77 6.66 7.72 -26.32
N THR A 78 7.34 6.62 -25.99
CA THR A 78 8.51 6.13 -26.75
C THR A 78 8.38 4.69 -27.23
N GLY A 79 7.31 3.98 -26.85
CA GLY A 79 7.09 2.56 -27.16
C GLY A 79 7.88 1.60 -26.27
N SER A 80 8.70 2.08 -25.32
CA SER A 80 9.48 1.22 -24.44
C SER A 80 9.75 1.88 -23.08
N PRO A 81 9.80 1.09 -21.99
CA PRO A 81 10.05 1.63 -20.66
C PRO A 81 11.55 1.94 -20.47
N SER A 82 11.85 3.07 -19.82
CA SER A 82 13.21 3.38 -19.40
C SER A 82 13.61 2.56 -18.18
N ARG A 83 14.88 2.06 -18.14
CA ARG A 83 15.55 1.48 -16.96
C ARG A 83 14.65 0.54 -16.12
N THR A 84 14.39 -0.66 -16.61
CA THR A 84 13.61 -1.67 -15.90
C THR A 84 14.49 -2.73 -15.22
N LYS A 85 14.14 -3.12 -13.98
CA LYS A 85 14.64 -4.32 -13.31
C LYS A 85 13.89 -5.57 -13.82
N PRO A 86 14.41 -6.79 -13.58
CA PRO A 86 13.74 -8.02 -14.02
C PRO A 86 12.29 -8.15 -13.53
N ASP A 87 12.03 -7.87 -12.25
CA ASP A 87 10.70 -7.89 -11.64
C ASP A 87 9.75 -6.85 -12.27
N GLN A 88 10.25 -5.67 -12.60
CA GLN A 88 9.50 -4.63 -13.28
C GLN A 88 9.13 -5.02 -14.72
N ARG A 89 10.05 -5.67 -15.45
CA ARG A 89 9.75 -6.19 -16.80
C ARG A 89 8.67 -7.25 -16.76
N PHE A 90 8.74 -8.16 -15.78
CA PHE A 90 7.71 -9.16 -15.56
C PHE A 90 6.34 -8.49 -15.30
N THR A 91 6.29 -7.52 -14.40
CA THR A 91 5.07 -6.76 -14.07
C THR A 91 4.48 -6.08 -15.30
N LEU A 92 5.31 -5.37 -16.08
CA LEU A 92 4.87 -4.71 -17.31
C LEU A 92 4.33 -5.70 -18.33
N HIS A 93 5.02 -6.82 -18.57
CA HIS A 93 4.56 -7.85 -19.49
C HIS A 93 3.23 -8.46 -19.05
N ALA A 94 3.09 -8.81 -17.78
CA ALA A 94 1.85 -9.37 -17.22
C ALA A 94 0.65 -8.40 -17.31
N LEU A 95 0.90 -7.10 -17.33
CA LEU A 95 -0.12 -6.05 -17.40
C LEU A 95 -0.29 -5.46 -18.81
N GLU A 96 0.37 -6.02 -19.85
CA GLU A 96 0.44 -5.43 -21.20
C GLU A 96 -0.95 -5.10 -21.77
N SER A 97 -1.91 -5.99 -21.60
CA SER A 97 -3.27 -5.83 -22.12
C SER A 97 -4.05 -4.66 -21.52
N ILE A 98 -3.57 -4.10 -20.41
CA ILE A 98 -4.27 -3.04 -19.65
C ILE A 98 -3.42 -1.78 -19.44
N HIS A 99 -2.25 -1.65 -20.06
CA HIS A 99 -1.33 -0.52 -19.84
C HIS A 99 -2.02 0.84 -19.87
N SER A 100 -2.82 1.14 -20.90
CA SER A 100 -3.52 2.43 -21.03
C SER A 100 -4.56 2.65 -19.92
N THR A 101 -5.33 1.63 -19.58
CA THR A 101 -6.36 1.69 -18.53
C THR A 101 -5.70 1.86 -17.14
N LEU A 102 -4.68 1.05 -16.86
CA LEU A 102 -3.94 1.09 -15.60
C LEU A 102 -3.23 2.44 -15.41
N ARG A 103 -2.57 2.95 -16.47
CA ARG A 103 -1.94 4.27 -16.47
C ARG A 103 -2.95 5.36 -16.06
N THR A 104 -4.10 5.38 -16.73
CA THR A 104 -5.15 6.36 -16.46
C THR A 104 -5.66 6.24 -15.01
N TRP A 105 -5.81 5.02 -14.50
CA TRP A 105 -6.24 4.78 -13.13
C TRP A 105 -5.19 5.23 -12.11
N LEU A 106 -3.90 4.91 -12.31
CA LEU A 106 -2.80 5.30 -11.42
C LEU A 106 -2.66 6.82 -11.26
N TYR A 107 -3.00 7.60 -12.28
CA TYR A 107 -3.02 9.07 -12.18
C TYR A 107 -4.13 9.62 -11.27
N ARG A 108 -5.15 8.81 -10.97
CA ARG A 108 -6.25 9.19 -10.07
C ARG A 108 -6.04 8.71 -8.63
N VAL A 109 -5.05 7.85 -8.42
CA VAL A 109 -4.73 7.30 -7.10
C VAL A 109 -4.13 8.42 -6.23
N PRO A 110 -4.74 8.75 -5.07
CA PRO A 110 -4.28 9.81 -4.19
C PRO A 110 -3.03 9.39 -3.41
N LEU A 111 -2.32 10.38 -2.82
CA LEU A 111 -1.20 10.14 -1.91
C LEU A 111 -1.65 9.71 -0.52
N TYR A 112 -2.84 10.13 -0.12
CA TYR A 112 -3.45 9.77 1.16
C TYR A 112 -4.98 9.78 1.07
N ILE A 113 -5.62 9.08 2.00
CA ILE A 113 -7.06 9.13 2.24
C ILE A 113 -7.24 9.53 3.70
N GLU A 114 -7.86 10.69 3.94
CA GLU A 114 -8.12 11.22 5.28
C GLU A 114 -9.62 11.22 5.55
N GLU A 115 -10.01 10.64 6.67
CA GLU A 115 -11.38 10.59 7.16
C GLU A 115 -11.44 10.82 8.67
N ASP A 116 -12.63 11.03 9.21
CA ASP A 116 -12.82 11.31 10.64
C ASP A 116 -12.20 10.25 11.56
N ARG A 117 -12.08 8.99 11.11
CA ARG A 117 -11.62 7.87 11.90
C ARG A 117 -10.17 7.47 11.64
N PHE A 118 -9.62 7.78 10.46
CA PHE A 118 -8.27 7.38 10.08
C PHE A 118 -7.63 8.27 9.03
N LEU A 119 -6.31 8.21 8.98
CA LEU A 119 -5.48 8.66 7.87
C LEU A 119 -4.76 7.43 7.28
N LEU A 120 -4.97 7.17 5.99
CA LEU A 120 -4.28 6.14 5.23
C LEU A 120 -3.23 6.79 4.34
N VAL A 121 -1.98 6.32 4.43
CA VAL A 121 -0.85 6.73 3.59
C VAL A 121 -0.08 5.49 3.14
N HIS A 122 0.81 5.61 2.12
CA HIS A 122 1.64 4.47 1.77
C HIS A 122 2.80 4.28 2.75
N ALA A 123 3.76 5.20 2.81
CA ALA A 123 4.95 5.03 3.65
C ALA A 123 4.88 5.78 4.98
N GLY A 124 4.30 6.96 4.98
CA GLY A 124 4.18 7.77 6.19
C GLY A 124 3.97 9.25 5.90
N ILE A 125 4.08 10.05 6.95
CA ILE A 125 4.04 11.51 6.88
C ILE A 125 5.28 12.10 7.54
N ASN A 126 5.56 13.37 7.26
CA ASN A 126 6.60 14.10 7.94
C ASN A 126 6.25 14.25 9.45
N PRO A 127 7.00 13.64 10.37
CA PRO A 127 6.62 13.61 11.79
C PRO A 127 6.78 14.96 12.50
N GLU A 128 7.57 15.89 11.95
CA GLU A 128 7.78 17.23 12.53
C GLU A 128 6.81 18.26 11.96
N HIS A 129 6.46 18.14 10.67
CA HIS A 129 5.72 19.18 9.95
C HIS A 129 4.28 18.77 9.61
N GLY A 130 3.92 17.52 9.89
CA GLY A 130 2.56 16.98 9.72
C GLY A 130 2.15 16.77 8.27
N LEU A 131 0.91 16.35 8.09
CA LEU A 131 0.33 15.95 6.80
C LEU A 131 0.44 17.05 5.73
N ALA A 132 0.06 18.27 6.05
CA ALA A 132 0.01 19.38 5.10
C ALA A 132 1.38 19.78 4.52
N ASN A 133 2.46 19.46 5.21
CA ASN A 133 3.83 19.78 4.80
C ASN A 133 4.64 18.52 4.44
N THR A 134 3.99 17.38 4.33
CA THR A 134 4.62 16.13 3.86
C THR A 134 4.84 16.22 2.35
N ARG A 135 6.07 15.96 1.91
CA ARG A 135 6.42 16.00 0.48
C ARG A 135 6.02 14.69 -0.21
N PHE A 136 5.88 14.75 -1.54
CA PHE A 136 5.55 13.57 -2.37
C PHE A 136 6.44 12.36 -2.04
N GLU A 137 7.76 12.56 -2.00
CA GLU A 137 8.71 11.48 -1.73
C GLU A 137 8.54 10.90 -0.32
N GLU A 138 8.20 11.73 0.67
CA GLU A 138 7.96 11.27 2.04
C GLU A 138 6.72 10.39 2.10
N PHE A 139 5.62 10.77 1.44
CA PHE A 139 4.41 9.94 1.37
C PHE A 139 4.68 8.54 0.87
N ILE A 140 5.59 8.38 -0.09
CA ILE A 140 5.79 7.11 -0.78
C ILE A 140 7.08 6.37 -0.40
N THR A 141 8.01 6.97 0.38
CA THR A 141 9.31 6.32 0.65
C THR A 141 9.86 6.49 2.07
N ILE A 142 9.24 7.28 2.94
CA ILE A 142 9.79 7.53 4.27
C ILE A 142 9.86 6.24 5.10
N ARG A 143 11.00 5.99 5.75
CA ARG A 143 11.20 4.90 6.72
C ARG A 143 11.84 5.39 7.99
N THR A 144 12.92 6.16 7.87
CA THR A 144 13.70 6.65 8.99
C THR A 144 13.49 8.14 9.22
N TRP A 145 13.75 8.57 10.45
CA TRP A 145 13.78 9.99 10.78
C TRP A 145 14.98 10.30 11.70
N PRO A 146 15.82 11.30 11.39
CA PRO A 146 15.81 12.05 10.12
C PRO A 146 15.94 11.15 8.89
N PRO A 147 15.42 11.56 7.71
CA PRO A 147 15.43 10.73 6.53
C PRO A 147 16.87 10.48 6.04
N VAL A 148 17.23 9.20 5.89
CA VAL A 148 18.47 8.78 5.25
C VAL A 148 18.14 8.12 3.93
N LYS A 149 18.53 8.77 2.82
CA LYS A 149 18.16 8.32 1.47
C LYS A 149 18.62 6.88 1.21
N GLY A 150 17.63 6.02 0.93
CA GLY A 150 17.88 4.61 0.58
C GLY A 150 18.27 3.71 1.75
N SER A 151 18.34 4.22 2.98
CA SER A 151 18.63 3.40 4.16
C SER A 151 17.35 2.86 4.78
N ILE A 152 17.45 1.61 5.25
CA ILE A 152 16.47 0.98 6.15
C ILE A 152 16.98 0.98 7.60
N ASP A 153 18.22 1.45 7.80
CA ASP A 153 18.86 1.50 9.11
C ASP A 153 18.61 2.87 9.77
N GLY A 154 18.23 2.87 11.03
CA GLY A 154 17.98 4.06 11.82
C GLY A 154 16.61 4.05 12.50
N PRO A 155 16.34 5.06 13.35
CA PRO A 155 15.04 5.23 14.00
C PRO A 155 13.94 5.36 12.95
N ARG A 156 12.82 4.72 13.17
CA ARG A 156 11.68 4.83 12.26
C ARG A 156 11.00 6.19 12.45
N TRP A 157 10.46 6.77 11.36
CA TRP A 157 9.76 8.04 11.42
C TRP A 157 8.61 8.03 12.46
N HIS A 158 7.96 6.90 12.59
CA HIS A 158 6.86 6.71 13.52
C HIS A 158 7.30 6.57 14.99
N ASP A 159 8.61 6.50 15.29
CA ASP A 159 9.10 6.50 16.68
C ASP A 159 9.08 7.91 17.27
N VAL A 160 9.10 8.92 16.44
CA VAL A 160 9.01 10.34 16.81
C VAL A 160 7.68 10.99 16.42
N TYR A 161 6.77 10.22 15.80
CA TYR A 161 5.44 10.71 15.43
C TYR A 161 4.56 10.92 16.65
N GLU A 162 4.07 12.14 16.84
CA GLU A 162 3.04 12.45 17.82
C GLU A 162 1.66 12.34 17.16
N PRO A 163 0.72 11.56 17.72
CA PRO A 163 -0.57 11.30 17.09
C PRO A 163 -1.45 12.55 17.10
N VAL A 164 -1.72 13.07 15.90
CA VAL A 164 -2.66 14.15 15.63
C VAL A 164 -3.90 13.65 14.88
N HIS A 165 -3.83 12.46 14.30
CA HIS A 165 -4.95 11.77 13.67
C HIS A 165 -5.47 10.65 14.60
N PRO A 166 -6.76 10.30 14.57
CA PRO A 166 -7.33 9.23 15.39
C PRO A 166 -6.60 7.90 15.23
N LEU A 167 -6.32 7.53 13.96
CA LEU A 167 -5.55 6.34 13.59
C LEU A 167 -4.80 6.60 12.30
N LEU A 168 -3.46 6.49 12.28
CA LEU A 168 -2.66 6.53 11.08
C LEU A 168 -2.33 5.09 10.65
N ILE A 169 -2.62 4.75 9.39
CA ILE A 169 -2.37 3.42 8.80
C ILE A 169 -1.42 3.56 7.63
N PHE A 170 -0.40 2.70 7.56
CA PHE A 170 0.61 2.73 6.50
C PHE A 170 1.09 1.32 6.10
N GLY A 171 1.82 1.23 4.98
CA GLY A 171 2.47 0.05 4.43
C GLY A 171 3.99 0.18 4.33
N HIS A 172 4.58 -0.18 3.18
CA HIS A 172 5.94 0.15 2.72
C HIS A 172 7.10 -0.49 3.48
N ASP A 173 7.04 -0.64 4.79
CA ASP A 173 8.19 -1.05 5.62
C ASP A 173 8.16 -2.55 5.94
N ALA A 174 8.20 -3.41 4.92
CA ALA A 174 8.28 -4.86 5.11
C ALA A 174 9.36 -5.30 6.12
N PRO A 175 10.58 -4.68 6.17
CA PRO A 175 11.55 -4.98 7.22
C PRO A 175 11.05 -4.71 8.64
N GLY A 176 10.24 -3.67 8.82
CA GLY A 176 9.60 -3.32 10.11
C GLY A 176 8.47 -4.28 10.50
N GLY A 177 7.86 -4.92 9.52
CA GLY A 177 6.75 -5.85 9.70
C GLY A 177 5.48 -5.18 10.25
N LEU A 178 4.71 -5.93 11.02
CA LEU A 178 3.51 -5.42 11.67
C LEU A 178 3.87 -4.43 12.77
N VAL A 179 3.44 -3.18 12.59
CA VAL A 179 3.59 -2.14 13.62
C VAL A 179 2.23 -1.85 14.24
N THR A 180 2.17 -1.85 15.57
CA THR A 180 0.98 -1.43 16.30
C THR A 180 1.39 -0.55 17.49
N LYS A 181 1.04 0.74 17.45
CA LYS A 181 1.24 1.64 18.58
C LYS A 181 -0.10 2.02 19.19
N ARG A 182 -0.16 2.03 20.51
CA ARG A 182 -1.40 2.30 21.27
C ARG A 182 -1.21 3.43 22.27
N ARG A 183 -2.29 4.21 22.48
CA ARG A 183 -2.42 5.20 23.55
C ARG A 183 -3.77 4.96 24.23
N ASP A 184 -3.77 4.80 25.55
CA ASP A 184 -4.98 4.52 26.34
C ASP A 184 -5.75 3.29 25.85
N GLY A 185 -5.03 2.23 25.44
CA GLY A 185 -5.60 0.99 24.94
C GLY A 185 -6.05 1.01 23.48
N LYS A 186 -6.17 2.19 22.84
CA LYS A 186 -6.60 2.34 21.45
C LYS A 186 -5.42 2.42 20.49
N PRO A 187 -5.46 1.77 19.32
CA PRO A 187 -4.43 1.93 18.32
C PRO A 187 -4.49 3.37 17.76
N TYR A 188 -3.33 4.01 17.64
CA TYR A 188 -3.20 5.30 16.96
C TYR A 188 -2.30 5.23 15.72
N LEU A 189 -1.56 4.10 15.55
CA LEU A 189 -0.70 3.89 14.42
C LEU A 189 -0.60 2.39 14.10
N LEU A 190 -0.81 2.04 12.81
CA LEU A 190 -0.72 0.68 12.28
C LEU A 190 0.14 0.65 11.03
N GLY A 191 1.20 -0.18 11.01
CA GLY A 191 1.96 -0.53 9.82
C GLY A 191 1.56 -1.94 9.37
N LEU A 192 1.01 -2.07 8.16
CA LEU A 192 0.39 -3.31 7.68
C LEU A 192 1.25 -4.08 6.66
N ASP A 193 2.41 -3.55 6.21
CA ASP A 193 3.30 -4.30 5.32
C ASP A 193 4.03 -5.39 6.08
N THR A 194 3.46 -6.57 6.06
CA THR A 194 4.00 -7.76 6.71
C THR A 194 4.80 -8.65 5.76
N GLY A 195 5.16 -8.15 4.59
CA GLY A 195 6.10 -8.79 3.68
C GLY A 195 5.53 -10.00 2.94
N CYS A 196 4.30 -9.93 2.46
CA CYS A 196 3.64 -11.03 1.73
C CYS A 196 4.52 -11.56 0.60
N VAL A 197 4.98 -10.70 -0.29
CA VAL A 197 5.82 -11.08 -1.45
C VAL A 197 7.19 -11.68 -1.06
N TYR A 198 7.58 -11.56 0.19
CA TYR A 198 8.82 -12.14 0.74
C TYR A 198 8.58 -13.44 1.51
N GLY A 199 7.43 -14.10 1.31
CA GLY A 199 7.11 -15.38 1.93
C GLY A 199 6.61 -15.27 3.38
N ARG A 200 6.14 -14.10 3.81
CA ARG A 200 5.60 -13.92 5.17
C ARG A 200 4.07 -13.97 5.17
N ALA A 201 3.39 -12.85 5.31
CA ALA A 201 1.93 -12.79 5.35
C ALA A 201 1.40 -11.52 4.66
N LEU A 202 0.17 -11.58 4.16
CA LEU A 202 -0.64 -10.42 3.83
C LEU A 202 -1.52 -10.10 5.03
N THR A 203 -1.46 -8.86 5.51
CA THR A 203 -2.19 -8.41 6.69
C THR A 203 -3.18 -7.31 6.34
N GLY A 204 -4.37 -7.40 6.92
CA GLY A 204 -5.40 -6.39 6.85
C GLY A 204 -5.94 -6.01 8.23
N TYR A 205 -6.63 -4.88 8.28
CA TYR A 205 -7.28 -4.34 9.46
C TYR A 205 -8.76 -4.08 9.19
N LEU A 206 -9.61 -4.64 10.02
CA LEU A 206 -11.06 -4.43 10.04
C LEU A 206 -11.35 -3.26 10.96
N LEU A 207 -11.66 -2.10 10.37
CA LEU A 207 -11.72 -0.83 11.08
C LEU A 207 -12.81 -0.79 12.15
N GLU A 208 -14.00 -1.30 11.83
CA GLU A 208 -15.15 -1.29 12.74
C GLU A 208 -15.01 -2.30 13.88
N GLU A 209 -14.25 -3.38 13.65
CA GLU A 209 -13.99 -4.41 14.66
C GLU A 209 -12.69 -4.15 15.44
N GLU A 210 -11.91 -3.15 15.05
CA GLU A 210 -10.55 -2.88 15.57
C GLU A 210 -9.67 -4.14 15.59
N ARG A 211 -9.77 -4.98 14.54
CA ARG A 211 -9.18 -6.31 14.48
C ARG A 211 -8.26 -6.51 13.29
N LEU A 212 -7.07 -7.02 13.55
CA LEU A 212 -6.15 -7.49 12.53
C LEU A 212 -6.53 -8.88 12.01
N ILE A 213 -6.40 -9.08 10.71
CA ILE A 213 -6.50 -10.38 10.06
C ILE A 213 -5.29 -10.58 9.15
N SER A 214 -4.87 -11.81 8.94
CA SER A 214 -3.76 -12.11 8.04
C SER A 214 -3.93 -13.45 7.36
N THR A 215 -3.28 -13.62 6.21
CA THR A 215 -3.11 -14.90 5.52
C THR A 215 -1.63 -15.12 5.23
N ALA A 216 -1.13 -16.35 5.39
CA ALA A 216 0.26 -16.68 5.10
C ALA A 216 0.49 -16.62 3.59
N SER A 217 1.68 -16.16 3.18
CA SER A 217 2.15 -16.29 1.80
C SER A 217 2.36 -17.76 1.44
N ARG A 218 2.13 -18.09 0.17
CA ARG A 218 2.29 -19.44 -0.39
C ARG A 218 3.51 -19.55 -1.29
#